data_4903830444702b412f83121eb1771360
#
_entry.id   4903830444702b412f83121eb1771360
#
_cell.length_a   1.000
_cell.length_b   1.000
_cell.length_c   1.000
_cell.angle_alpha   90.00
_cell.angle_beta   90.00
_cell.angle_gamma   90.00
#
_symmetry.space_group_name_H-M   'P 1'
#
loop_
_entity.id
_entity.type
_entity.pdbx_description
1 polymer ?
#
loop_
_entity_poly.entity_id
_entity_poly.type
_entity_poly.pdbx_seq_one_letter_code
_entity_poly.pdbx_strand_id
1 'polypeptide(L)' 'MKIIKHAFEKFDERTFTPEMAAKLVHGRCLFRRSNSFPDRYIAIGEVDGKIWSIVLEKDLYTVVTARRAHKDEENLWHSR' A
#
# COMPACT_ATOMS: atom_id res chain seq x y z
N MET A 1 9.72 -8.80 -1.81
CA MET A 1 8.67 -8.25 -0.95
C MET A 1 8.20 -9.33 0.01
N LYS A 2 8.17 -9.01 1.29
CA LYS A 2 7.72 -9.94 2.32
C LYS A 2 6.32 -9.53 2.78
N ILE A 3 5.39 -10.50 2.82
CA ILE A 3 4.01 -10.23 3.25
C ILE A 3 3.75 -11.01 4.53
N ILE A 4 3.49 -10.32 5.63
CA ILE A 4 3.24 -10.98 6.91
C ILE A 4 1.84 -11.61 6.92
N LYS A 5 1.64 -12.57 7.83
CA LYS A 5 0.37 -13.31 7.91
C LYS A 5 -0.85 -12.38 8.03
N HIS A 6 -0.76 -11.38 8.89
CA HIS A 6 -1.85 -10.43 9.09
C HIS A 6 -2.20 -9.70 7.78
N ALA A 7 -1.19 -9.38 6.98
CA ALA A 7 -1.42 -8.72 5.70
C ALA A 7 -2.17 -9.62 4.72
N PHE A 8 -1.83 -10.92 4.68
CA PHE A 8 -2.57 -11.87 3.85
C PHE A 8 -4.04 -11.94 4.24
N GLU A 9 -4.34 -11.93 5.54
CA GLU A 9 -5.71 -11.95 6.01
C GLU A 9 -6.47 -10.70 5.54
N LYS A 10 -5.82 -9.55 5.60
CA LYS A 10 -6.43 -8.28 5.14
C LYS A 10 -6.57 -8.25 3.62
N PHE A 11 -5.64 -8.86 2.90
CA PHE A 11 -5.72 -8.98 1.44
C PHE A 11 -7.00 -9.74 1.07
N ASP A 12 -7.25 -10.88 1.71
CA ASP A 12 -8.44 -11.69 1.44
C ASP A 12 -9.72 -10.91 1.70
N GLU A 13 -9.79 -10.19 2.82
CA GLU A 13 -10.96 -9.40 3.18
C GLU A 13 -11.25 -8.31 2.15
N ARG A 14 -10.23 -7.80 1.48
CA ARG A 14 -10.34 -6.63 0.62
C ARG A 14 -10.18 -6.94 -0.86
N THR A 15 -10.19 -8.21 -1.20
CA THR A 15 -10.00 -8.68 -2.59
C THR A 15 -8.71 -8.13 -3.22
N PHE A 16 -7.67 -8.01 -2.41
CA PHE A 16 -6.36 -7.57 -2.85
C PHE A 16 -5.44 -8.79 -2.90
N THR A 17 -4.58 -8.86 -3.91
CA THR A 17 -3.72 -10.04 -4.09
C THR A 17 -2.24 -9.67 -4.00
N PRO A 18 -1.36 -10.64 -3.71
CA PRO A 18 0.07 -10.40 -3.75
C PRO A 18 0.54 -9.87 -5.11
N GLU A 19 -0.08 -10.33 -6.20
CA GLU A 19 0.22 -9.83 -7.55
C GLU A 19 -0.12 -8.36 -7.68
N MET A 20 -1.22 -7.92 -7.10
CA MET A 20 -1.60 -6.51 -7.09
C MET A 20 -0.59 -5.69 -6.29
N ALA A 21 -0.15 -6.22 -5.15
CA ALA A 21 0.87 -5.57 -4.34
C ALA A 21 2.17 -5.38 -5.13
N ALA A 22 2.59 -6.42 -5.85
CA ALA A 22 3.78 -6.36 -6.68
C ALA A 22 3.63 -5.31 -7.79
N LYS A 23 2.49 -5.29 -8.46
CA LYS A 23 2.21 -4.29 -9.50
C LYS A 23 2.30 -2.87 -8.94
N LEU A 24 1.76 -2.64 -7.75
CA LEU A 24 1.77 -1.33 -7.12
C LEU A 24 3.20 -0.90 -6.79
N VAL A 25 3.94 -1.75 -6.11
CA VAL A 25 5.29 -1.41 -5.61
C VAL A 25 6.29 -1.28 -6.74
N HIS A 26 6.21 -2.14 -7.76
CA HIS A 26 7.14 -2.10 -8.89
C HIS A 26 6.72 -1.14 -9.99
N GLY A 27 5.49 -0.64 -9.94
CA GLY A 27 5.00 0.33 -10.90
C GLY A 27 5.21 1.75 -10.40
N ARG A 28 4.37 2.66 -10.88
CA ARG A 28 4.36 4.03 -10.38
C ARG A 28 3.67 4.07 -9.04
N CYS A 29 4.37 4.53 -8.03
CA CYS A 29 3.75 4.71 -6.72
C CYS A 29 4.40 5.89 -6.00
N LEU A 30 3.65 6.44 -5.04
CA LEU A 30 4.15 7.48 -4.15
C LEU A 30 4.45 6.85 -2.80
N PHE A 31 5.55 7.24 -2.20
CA PHE A 31 5.88 6.83 -0.84
C PHE A 31 5.71 8.02 0.09
N ARG A 32 5.09 7.79 1.23
CA ARG A 32 5.04 8.80 2.28
C ARG A 32 5.18 8.12 3.63
N ARG A 33 5.58 8.89 4.62
CA ARG A 33 5.68 8.39 5.99
C ARG A 33 4.28 8.26 6.59
N SER A 34 4.07 7.22 7.40
CA SER A 34 2.80 7.05 8.09
C SER A 34 2.64 8.14 9.16
N ASN A 35 1.44 8.69 9.28
CA ASN A 35 1.14 9.67 10.34
C ASN A 35 0.98 9.02 11.70
N SER A 36 0.54 7.77 11.72
CA SER A 36 0.25 7.04 12.96
C SER A 36 1.44 6.29 13.52
N PHE A 37 2.33 5.81 12.64
CA PHE A 37 3.47 4.99 13.03
C PHE A 37 4.72 5.53 12.35
N PRO A 38 5.60 6.24 13.09
CA PRO A 38 6.76 6.91 12.48
C PRO A 38 7.72 6.01 11.74
N ASP A 39 7.76 4.73 12.10
CA ASP A 39 8.67 3.76 11.47
C ASP A 39 8.06 3.06 10.26
N ARG A 40 6.89 3.50 9.81
CA ARG A 40 6.20 2.89 8.69
C ARG A 40 6.03 3.86 7.54
N TYR A 41 5.99 3.29 6.34
CA TYR A 41 5.77 4.05 5.12
C TYR A 41 4.50 3.54 4.44
N ILE A 42 3.91 4.41 3.64
CA ILE A 42 2.72 4.08 2.87
C ILE A 42 3.07 4.25 1.40
N ALA A 43 2.87 3.18 0.62
CA ALA A 43 3.01 3.23 -0.83
C ALA A 43 1.62 3.37 -1.43
N ILE A 44 1.40 4.43 -2.18
CA ILE A 44 0.11 4.74 -2.80
C ILE A 44 0.23 4.55 -4.29
N GLY A 45 -0.67 3.78 -4.87
CA GLY A 45 -0.64 3.56 -6.30
C GLY A 45 -1.97 3.08 -6.85
N GLU A 46 -2.04 3.02 -8.16
CA GLU A 46 -3.25 2.60 -8.85
C GLU A 46 -3.09 1.19 -9.41
N VAL A 47 -4.05 0.33 -9.14
CA VAL A 47 -4.10 -1.03 -9.67
C VAL A 47 -5.52 -1.29 -10.16
N ASP A 48 -5.63 -1.64 -11.44
CA ASP A 48 -6.92 -1.97 -12.08
C ASP A 48 -7.95 -0.86 -11.89
N GLY A 49 -7.52 0.39 -12.02
CA GLY A 49 -8.39 1.55 -11.96
C GLY A 49 -8.76 2.02 -10.57
N LYS A 50 -8.21 1.40 -9.54
CA LYS A 50 -8.50 1.77 -8.14
C LYS A 50 -7.20 2.14 -7.44
N ILE A 51 -7.30 3.09 -6.52
CA ILE A 51 -6.14 3.57 -5.78
C ILE A 51 -6.05 2.84 -4.45
N TRP A 52 -4.89 2.23 -4.23
CA TRP A 52 -4.62 1.43 -3.03
C TRP A 52 -3.46 2.00 -2.25
N SER A 53 -3.45 1.72 -0.96
CA SER A 53 -2.34 2.08 -0.08
C SER A 53 -1.82 0.81 0.57
N ILE A 54 -0.51 0.61 0.47
CA ILE A 54 0.17 -0.51 1.11
C ILE A 54 1.02 0.06 2.23
N VAL A 55 0.85 -0.47 3.44
CA VAL A 55 1.65 -0.05 4.59
C VAL A 55 2.87 -0.96 4.68
N LEU A 56 4.05 -0.36 4.73
CA LEU A 56 5.33 -1.06 4.75
C LEU A 56 6.09 -0.72 6.01
N GLU A 57 6.89 -1.67 6.49
CA GLU A 57 7.86 -1.40 7.53
C GLU A 57 8.94 -0.47 6.99
N LYS A 58 9.80 0.04 7.86
CA LYS A 58 10.85 0.98 7.49
C LYS A 58 11.85 0.41 6.46
N ASP A 59 11.89 -0.91 6.31
CA ASP A 59 12.75 -1.55 5.31
C ASP A 59 12.21 -1.40 3.88
N LEU A 60 10.99 -0.87 3.73
CA LEU A 60 10.30 -0.71 2.44
C LEU A 60 10.15 -2.04 1.71
N TYR A 61 10.15 -3.13 2.45
CA TYR A 61 10.11 -4.47 1.90
C TYR A 61 9.01 -5.33 2.54
N THR A 62 8.79 -5.17 3.84
CA THR A 62 7.81 -5.96 4.58
C THR A 62 6.45 -5.29 4.54
N VAL A 63 5.47 -5.95 3.95
CA VAL A 63 4.09 -5.45 3.87
C VAL A 63 3.34 -5.78 5.15
N VAL A 64 2.84 -4.75 5.81
CA VAL A 64 2.07 -4.89 7.06
C VAL A 64 0.59 -5.06 6.77
N THR A 65 0.07 -4.28 5.83
CA THR A 65 -1.34 -4.36 5.42
C THR A 65 -1.52 -3.64 4.10
N ALA A 66 -2.68 -3.84 3.49
CA ALA A 66 -3.08 -3.09 2.29
C ALA A 66 -4.55 -2.72 2.43
N ARG A 67 -4.91 -1.56 1.89
CA ARG A 67 -6.28 -1.07 1.93
C ARG A 67 -6.53 -0.12 0.78
N ARG A 68 -7.79 0.16 0.52
CA ARG A 68 -8.14 1.23 -0.41
C ARG A 68 -7.61 2.55 0.16
N ALA A 69 -7.15 3.41 -0.72
CA ALA A 69 -6.60 4.70 -0.31
C ALA A 69 -7.65 5.54 0.39
N HIS A 70 -7.22 6.27 1.41
CA HIS A 70 -8.06 7.28 2.05
C HIS A 70 -8.14 8.51 1.15
N LYS A 71 -9.07 9.41 1.44
CA LYS A 71 -9.32 10.59 0.60
C LYS A 71 -8.07 11.44 0.42
N ASP A 72 -7.34 11.67 1.50
CA ASP A 72 -6.10 12.46 1.43
C ASP A 72 -5.03 11.78 0.60
N GLU A 73 -4.97 10.46 0.65
CA GLU A 73 -4.03 9.68 -0.16
C GLU A 73 -4.39 9.72 -1.63
N GLU A 74 -5.69 9.62 -1.95
CA GLU A 74 -6.16 9.77 -3.31
C GLU A 74 -5.83 11.15 -3.86
N ASN A 75 -6.00 12.18 -3.03
CA ASN A 75 -5.68 13.55 -3.42
C ASN A 75 -4.19 13.70 -3.74
N LEU A 76 -3.33 13.10 -2.92
CA LEU A 76 -1.89 13.09 -3.17
C LEU A 76 -1.59 12.39 -4.50
N TRP A 77 -2.22 11.27 -4.76
CA TRP A 77 -2.03 10.52 -6.00
C TRP A 77 -2.41 11.35 -7.21
N HIS A 78 -3.55 12.03 -7.16
CA HIS A 78 -4.05 12.82 -8.28
C HIS A 78 -3.28 14.13 -8.49
N SER A 79 -2.60 14.63 -7.47
CA SER A 79 -1.86 15.89 -7.58
C SER A 79 -0.38 15.72 -7.86
N ARG A 80 0.10 14.50 -8.06
CA ARG A 80 1.49 14.24 -8.36
C ARG A 80 1.91 14.75 -9.74
#